data_577731bb3acdc3978645d80d45d1a374
#
_entry.id   577731bb3acdc3978645d80d45d1a374
#
_cell.length_a   1.000
_cell.length_b   1.000
_cell.length_c   1.000
_cell.angle_alpha   90.00
_cell.angle_beta   90.00
_cell.angle_gamma   90.00
#
_symmetry.space_group_name_H-M   'P 1'
#
loop_
_entity.id
_entity.type
_entity.pdbx_description
1 polymer ?
#
loop_
_entity_poly.entity_id
_entity_poly.type
_entity_poly.pdbx_seq_one_letter_code
_entity_poly.pdbx_strand_id
1 'polypeptide(L)'
;MKRNLLGSLFALLMACSPAQQPADQTQPQADIEGWNKGAIATAANPHAVDAAIEILQKGGHAVDAAIAAHAVLGLVEPQSSGIGGGGFMLVYESESGNLVFHDGREVAPSGATVDMFMVDGEVLGFVDAWQSGKAIGVPGAIAMYKAAHDEHGHLPWPDVLEPAIRLATEGFEVSPRLANYLPMMAAQSRLDEAPGSAEYFYPGGNPLQAGDLLKNPEYANTLTRVANEGIEAFYRGEIAEAIAEAAQAEPNPGSLTAEDIAAYKPARRPVICGPFRDMSICTSSPPSSGGAQIMIAALYDHLLTGSDSQADKVAAFVDAQRLAYADRDEYFGDPDEVDIPLDDLLNPDYLRYRATERFEPGATPTPGDPGQVLRGDSSAALFGSDTTEEAAGTTHLSIIDGDGNAVSMTATVEAPFGTQRWAAGFLLNNEMTDFALEVSVDEERPANAVAPGRRPRSSMSPSIIFDSKGDLLMITGSPGGNSIPAYVAKTIVGVLDWGMSAQESVDHPNIIARGESVRVEVNVEPGQAIADDLKARGYNVQERNGENSGLHIIVVTEEGLDGAADKRREGIVRTIPPN
;
A
#
# COMPACT_ATOMS: atom_id res chain seq x y z
N MET A 1 83.84 13.46 16.29
CA MET A 1 83.01 14.67 16.50
C MET A 1 81.61 14.35 16.06
N LYS A 2 80.68 14.22 17.01
CA LYS A 2 79.25 13.85 16.82
C LYS A 2 78.44 15.11 16.57
N ARG A 3 77.58 15.15 15.59
CA ARG A 3 76.51 16.15 15.46
C ARG A 3 75.20 15.44 15.21
N ASN A 4 74.31 15.55 16.20
CA ASN A 4 72.93 15.13 16.20
C ASN A 4 72.09 16.04 15.29
N LEU A 5 71.21 15.46 14.46
CA LEU A 5 70.08 16.15 13.83
C LEU A 5 68.78 15.56 14.39
N LEU A 6 68.05 16.35 15.14
CA LEU A 6 66.66 16.12 15.50
C LEU A 6 65.78 16.38 14.27
N GLY A 7 65.05 15.39 13.84
CA GLY A 7 63.96 15.52 12.87
C GLY A 7 62.63 15.67 13.62
N SER A 8 61.96 16.81 13.48
CA SER A 8 60.63 17.05 14.02
C SER A 8 59.58 16.41 13.12
N LEU A 9 58.84 15.44 13.68
CA LEU A 9 57.71 14.80 13.06
C LEU A 9 56.46 15.68 13.32
N PHE A 10 55.93 16.36 12.28
CA PHE A 10 54.62 17.02 12.33
C PHE A 10 53.55 15.98 12.08
N ALA A 11 52.80 15.62 13.12
CA ALA A 11 51.57 14.83 12.98
C ALA A 11 50.44 15.74 12.53
N LEU A 12 49.95 15.58 11.30
CA LEU A 12 48.68 16.13 10.84
C LEU A 12 47.52 15.39 11.52
N LEU A 13 46.90 16.03 12.48
CA LEU A 13 45.58 15.62 12.97
C LEU A 13 44.52 16.01 11.93
N MET A 14 44.07 15.08 11.12
CA MET A 14 42.83 15.23 10.38
C MET A 14 41.67 15.17 11.41
N ALA A 15 41.05 16.31 11.65
CA ALA A 15 39.79 16.39 12.36
C ALA A 15 38.70 15.83 11.44
N CYS A 16 38.22 14.63 11.75
CA CYS A 16 36.93 14.17 11.23
C CYS A 16 35.84 15.09 11.79
N SER A 17 35.24 15.90 10.95
CA SER A 17 33.96 16.54 11.27
C SER A 17 32.92 15.45 11.42
N PRO A 18 32.07 15.48 12.47
CA PRO A 18 30.96 14.57 12.54
C PRO A 18 30.02 14.86 11.38
N ALA A 19 29.59 13.81 10.68
CA ALA A 19 28.51 13.88 9.71
C ALA A 19 27.30 14.58 10.36
N GLN A 20 26.80 15.64 9.73
CA GLN A 20 25.53 16.25 10.13
C GLN A 20 24.46 15.17 9.99
N GLN A 21 23.80 14.85 11.11
CA GLN A 21 22.56 14.09 11.08
C GLN A 21 21.56 14.84 10.18
N PRO A 22 20.73 14.11 9.40
CA PRO A 22 19.64 14.72 8.65
C PRO A 22 18.80 15.59 9.59
N ALA A 23 18.29 16.69 9.08
CA ALA A 23 17.42 17.58 9.83
C ALA A 23 16.31 16.76 10.49
N ASP A 24 16.24 16.86 11.80
CA ASP A 24 15.21 16.29 12.65
C ASP A 24 13.86 16.74 12.08
N GLN A 25 13.18 15.85 11.35
CA GLN A 25 11.79 16.05 10.97
C GLN A 25 11.01 15.94 12.29
N THR A 26 10.79 17.05 12.96
CA THR A 26 10.01 17.14 14.18
C THR A 26 8.63 16.57 13.91
N GLN A 27 8.41 15.35 14.37
CA GLN A 27 7.07 14.77 14.45
C GLN A 27 6.18 15.70 15.27
N PRO A 28 4.92 15.91 14.89
CA PRO A 28 3.99 16.71 15.67
C PRO A 28 3.93 16.18 17.10
N GLN A 29 4.05 17.05 18.08
CA GLN A 29 3.93 16.68 19.49
C GLN A 29 2.54 17.11 19.94
N ALA A 30 1.64 16.14 20.16
CA ALA A 30 0.26 16.39 20.59
C ALA A 30 0.20 16.91 22.03
N ASP A 31 -0.67 17.88 22.29
CA ASP A 31 -1.14 18.22 23.64
C ASP A 31 -2.26 17.23 24.01
N ILE A 32 -1.92 16.22 24.82
CA ILE A 32 -2.83 15.13 25.20
C ILE A 32 -3.78 15.62 26.31
N GLU A 33 -4.85 16.31 25.97
CA GLU A 33 -6.08 16.28 26.77
C GLU A 33 -6.82 14.97 26.45
N GLY A 34 -7.13 14.15 27.46
CA GLY A 34 -7.52 12.75 27.33
C GLY A 34 -8.53 12.46 26.23
N TRP A 35 -8.23 11.48 25.38
CA TRP A 35 -9.12 11.00 24.33
C TRP A 35 -10.47 10.56 24.89
N ASN A 36 -11.56 11.08 24.34
CA ASN A 36 -12.93 10.80 24.80
C ASN A 36 -13.92 10.59 23.63
N LYS A 37 -13.41 10.23 22.43
CA LYS A 37 -14.22 10.10 21.22
C LYS A 37 -14.68 8.66 20.94
N GLY A 38 -14.30 7.70 21.81
CA GLY A 38 -14.59 6.28 21.62
C GLY A 38 -13.65 5.63 20.61
N ALA A 39 -14.08 4.53 20.02
CA ALA A 39 -13.32 3.79 19.02
C ALA A 39 -14.13 3.57 17.74
N ILE A 40 -13.42 3.32 16.62
CA ILE A 40 -14.03 3.13 15.30
C ILE A 40 -13.17 2.23 14.43
N ALA A 41 -13.83 1.40 13.61
CA ALA A 41 -13.19 0.58 12.60
C ALA A 41 -13.95 0.65 11.27
N THR A 42 -13.21 0.70 10.17
CA THR A 42 -13.75 0.59 8.80
C THR A 42 -12.84 -0.29 7.96
N ALA A 43 -13.44 -1.19 7.19
CA ALA A 43 -12.77 -2.13 6.31
C ALA A 43 -13.74 -2.63 5.22
N ALA A 44 -13.21 -3.37 4.23
CA ALA A 44 -13.90 -3.76 3.01
C ALA A 44 -15.00 -4.82 3.19
N ASN A 45 -15.10 -5.43 4.40
CA ASN A 45 -16.08 -6.49 4.64
C ASN A 45 -16.63 -6.44 6.08
N PRO A 46 -17.95 -6.68 6.29
CA PRO A 46 -18.57 -6.67 7.63
C PRO A 46 -17.89 -7.57 8.65
N HIS A 47 -17.53 -8.80 8.28
CA HIS A 47 -16.88 -9.76 9.19
C HIS A 47 -15.53 -9.24 9.71
N ALA A 48 -14.78 -8.54 8.87
CA ALA A 48 -13.49 -7.94 9.27
C ALA A 48 -13.70 -6.80 10.26
N VAL A 49 -14.69 -5.94 10.02
CA VAL A 49 -15.02 -4.84 10.93
C VAL A 49 -15.54 -5.38 12.26
N ASP A 50 -16.40 -6.40 12.24
CA ASP A 50 -16.93 -7.05 13.45
C ASP A 50 -15.79 -7.70 14.27
N ALA A 51 -14.79 -8.32 13.62
CA ALA A 51 -13.58 -8.82 14.29
C ALA A 51 -12.77 -7.70 14.93
N ALA A 52 -12.54 -6.58 14.24
CA ALA A 52 -11.86 -5.42 14.80
C ALA A 52 -12.58 -4.90 16.04
N ILE A 53 -13.89 -4.73 15.98
CA ILE A 53 -14.72 -4.25 17.09
C ILE A 53 -14.68 -5.23 18.27
N GLU A 54 -14.72 -6.53 18.02
CA GLU A 54 -14.60 -7.56 19.06
C GLU A 54 -13.27 -7.42 19.82
N ILE A 55 -12.18 -7.24 19.11
CA ILE A 55 -10.84 -7.04 19.69
C ILE A 55 -10.76 -5.74 20.50
N LEU A 56 -11.27 -4.63 19.96
CA LEU A 56 -11.32 -3.35 20.67
C LEU A 56 -12.18 -3.43 21.95
N GLN A 57 -13.31 -4.15 21.92
CA GLN A 57 -14.17 -4.37 23.10
C GLN A 57 -13.49 -5.22 24.19
N LYS A 58 -12.54 -6.07 23.82
CA LYS A 58 -11.69 -6.84 24.74
C LYS A 58 -10.55 -6.01 25.34
N GLY A 59 -10.40 -4.73 24.97
CA GLY A 59 -9.31 -3.86 25.41
C GLY A 59 -8.04 -4.01 24.59
N GLY A 60 -8.16 -4.52 23.35
CA GLY A 60 -7.04 -4.59 22.40
C GLY A 60 -6.66 -3.22 21.84
N HIS A 61 -5.39 -3.06 21.50
CA HIS A 61 -4.86 -1.92 20.79
C HIS A 61 -5.38 -1.86 19.34
N ALA A 62 -5.33 -0.72 18.68
CA ALA A 62 -5.67 -0.59 17.26
C ALA A 62 -4.90 -1.57 16.35
N VAL A 63 -3.66 -1.92 16.71
CA VAL A 63 -2.84 -2.93 16.03
C VAL A 63 -3.43 -4.33 16.17
N ASP A 64 -3.86 -4.73 17.38
CA ASP A 64 -4.52 -6.03 17.60
C ASP A 64 -5.78 -6.16 16.72
N ALA A 65 -6.57 -5.09 16.69
CA ALA A 65 -7.78 -5.01 15.87
C ALA A 65 -7.49 -5.07 14.36
N ALA A 66 -6.42 -4.41 13.91
CA ALA A 66 -6.01 -4.42 12.50
C ALA A 66 -5.53 -5.80 12.04
N ILE A 67 -4.78 -6.51 12.88
CA ILE A 67 -4.33 -7.89 12.62
C ILE A 67 -5.54 -8.83 12.51
N ALA A 68 -6.45 -8.78 13.47
CA ALA A 68 -7.67 -9.61 13.45
C ALA A 68 -8.52 -9.34 12.21
N ALA A 69 -8.75 -8.07 11.88
CA ALA A 69 -9.50 -7.67 10.70
C ALA A 69 -8.85 -8.17 9.40
N HIS A 70 -7.53 -8.01 9.26
CA HIS A 70 -6.86 -8.45 8.04
C HIS A 70 -6.77 -9.98 7.92
N ALA A 71 -6.58 -10.71 9.02
CA ALA A 71 -6.66 -12.17 9.03
C ALA A 71 -8.06 -12.66 8.59
N VAL A 72 -9.13 -11.94 8.98
CA VAL A 72 -10.49 -12.21 8.48
C VAL A 72 -10.65 -11.84 7.02
N LEU A 73 -10.10 -10.70 6.55
CA LEU A 73 -10.16 -10.29 5.14
C LEU A 73 -9.52 -11.32 4.22
N GLY A 74 -8.39 -11.92 4.60
CA GLY A 74 -7.76 -13.01 3.85
C GLY A 74 -8.65 -14.24 3.65
N LEU A 75 -9.68 -14.39 4.48
CA LEU A 75 -10.67 -15.45 4.40
C LEU A 75 -11.90 -15.04 3.57
N VAL A 76 -12.48 -13.85 3.84
CA VAL A 76 -13.76 -13.42 3.26
C VAL A 76 -13.62 -12.58 1.99
N GLU A 77 -12.45 -11.97 1.76
CA GLU A 77 -12.06 -11.25 0.54
C GLU A 77 -10.73 -11.76 -0.05
N PRO A 78 -10.58 -13.08 -0.29
CA PRO A 78 -9.33 -13.68 -0.73
C PRO A 78 -8.85 -13.15 -2.10
N GLN A 79 -9.76 -12.56 -2.88
CA GLN A 79 -9.43 -11.88 -4.13
C GLN A 79 -8.66 -10.57 -3.93
N SER A 80 -8.52 -10.07 -2.70
CA SER A 80 -7.94 -8.75 -2.43
C SER A 80 -6.64 -8.82 -1.64
N SER A 81 -6.57 -9.65 -0.60
CA SER A 81 -5.41 -9.75 0.29
C SER A 81 -5.44 -11.03 1.12
N GLY A 82 -4.37 -11.32 1.84
CA GLY A 82 -4.31 -12.46 2.74
C GLY A 82 -2.92 -12.71 3.31
N ILE A 83 -2.81 -13.76 4.11
CA ILE A 83 -1.55 -14.11 4.78
C ILE A 83 -0.47 -14.64 3.82
N GLY A 84 -0.84 -15.02 2.59
CA GLY A 84 0.08 -15.38 1.52
C GLY A 84 0.64 -14.19 0.73
N GLY A 85 0.34 -12.98 1.16
CA GLY A 85 0.80 -11.71 0.61
C GLY A 85 1.55 -10.85 1.62
N GLY A 86 1.48 -9.52 1.44
CA GLY A 86 2.12 -8.55 2.31
C GLY A 86 1.34 -7.26 2.48
N GLY A 87 2.00 -6.23 3.00
CA GLY A 87 1.33 -4.96 3.23
C GLY A 87 2.17 -3.94 3.99
N PHE A 88 1.57 -2.79 4.21
CA PHE A 88 2.11 -1.66 4.95
C PHE A 88 1.16 -1.24 6.07
N MET A 89 1.69 -1.09 7.28
CA MET A 89 0.93 -0.67 8.45
C MET A 89 1.58 0.57 9.07
N LEU A 90 0.85 1.68 9.07
CA LEU A 90 1.19 2.86 9.86
C LEU A 90 0.47 2.80 11.21
N VAL A 91 1.20 3.05 12.27
CA VAL A 91 0.69 3.08 13.66
C VAL A 91 0.98 4.45 14.25
N TYR A 92 -0.04 5.08 14.80
CA TYR A 92 0.07 6.28 15.63
C TYR A 92 -0.24 5.94 17.08
N GLU A 93 0.69 6.25 17.96
CA GLU A 93 0.58 6.10 19.41
C GLU A 93 0.15 7.43 20.03
N SER A 94 -1.07 7.52 20.50
CA SER A 94 -1.64 8.78 21.00
C SER A 94 -0.91 9.33 22.21
N GLU A 95 -0.47 8.46 23.15
CA GLU A 95 0.21 8.86 24.40
C GLU A 95 1.58 9.51 24.12
N SER A 96 2.32 8.99 23.16
CA SER A 96 3.69 9.46 22.84
C SER A 96 3.75 10.43 21.65
N GLY A 97 2.71 10.45 20.81
CA GLY A 97 2.71 11.13 19.53
C GLY A 97 3.57 10.43 18.45
N ASN A 98 4.09 9.24 18.74
CA ASN A 98 4.98 8.53 17.81
C ASN A 98 4.21 7.94 16.63
N LEU A 99 4.86 8.01 15.46
CA LEU A 99 4.44 7.32 14.25
C LEU A 99 5.43 6.21 13.91
N VAL A 100 4.91 5.04 13.60
CA VAL A 100 5.67 3.85 13.25
C VAL A 100 5.21 3.29 11.92
N PHE A 101 6.13 2.87 11.07
CA PHE A 101 5.84 2.19 9.82
C PHE A 101 6.43 0.78 9.83
N HIS A 102 5.53 -0.22 9.83
CA HIS A 102 5.86 -1.63 9.64
C HIS A 102 5.69 -2.02 8.17
N ASP A 103 6.78 -2.41 7.52
CA ASP A 103 6.83 -2.85 6.13
C ASP A 103 6.89 -4.38 6.08
N GLY A 104 5.77 -4.97 5.68
CA GLY A 104 5.62 -6.40 5.39
C GLY A 104 5.54 -6.69 3.89
N ARG A 105 6.15 -5.84 3.03
CA ARG A 105 6.20 -6.07 1.58
C ARG A 105 6.93 -7.37 1.27
N GLU A 106 6.50 -8.05 0.27
CA GLU A 106 7.10 -9.28 -0.24
C GLU A 106 8.53 -9.02 -0.72
N VAL A 107 9.35 -10.07 -0.64
CA VAL A 107 10.75 -10.03 -1.04
C VAL A 107 10.97 -10.99 -2.20
N ALA A 108 11.72 -10.57 -3.20
CA ALA A 108 12.10 -11.42 -4.33
C ALA A 108 12.95 -12.61 -3.83
N PRO A 109 12.66 -13.84 -4.30
CA PRO A 109 13.44 -15.01 -3.96
C PRO A 109 14.93 -14.87 -4.31
N SER A 110 15.80 -15.61 -3.63
CA SER A 110 17.25 -15.60 -3.90
C SER A 110 17.62 -16.03 -5.32
N GLY A 111 16.75 -16.79 -5.98
CA GLY A 111 16.88 -17.20 -7.38
C GLY A 111 16.24 -16.25 -8.40
N ALA A 112 15.74 -15.07 -7.99
CA ALA A 112 15.17 -14.11 -8.91
C ALA A 112 16.24 -13.50 -9.82
N THR A 113 15.90 -13.31 -11.11
CA THR A 113 16.80 -12.72 -12.11
C THR A 113 16.06 -11.63 -12.88
N VAL A 114 16.80 -10.71 -13.49
CA VAL A 114 16.23 -9.58 -14.24
C VAL A 114 15.36 -10.02 -15.42
N ASP A 115 15.61 -11.21 -15.94
CA ASP A 115 14.91 -11.85 -17.06
C ASP A 115 13.92 -12.95 -16.64
N MET A 116 13.55 -12.99 -15.34
CA MET A 116 12.73 -14.07 -14.77
C MET A 116 11.39 -14.25 -15.49
N PHE A 117 10.82 -13.20 -16.07
CA PHE A 117 9.56 -13.25 -16.83
C PHE A 117 9.75 -13.49 -18.34
N MET A 118 10.99 -13.74 -18.78
CA MET A 118 11.25 -14.07 -20.18
C MET A 118 11.25 -15.59 -20.40
N VAL A 119 10.67 -16.02 -21.52
CA VAL A 119 10.71 -17.42 -22.00
C VAL A 119 11.02 -17.36 -23.50
N ASP A 120 12.04 -18.08 -23.94
CA ASP A 120 12.50 -18.12 -25.35
C ASP A 120 12.82 -16.73 -25.94
N GLY A 121 13.21 -15.76 -25.10
CA GLY A 121 13.56 -14.39 -25.50
C GLY A 121 12.40 -13.42 -25.63
N GLU A 122 11.20 -13.84 -25.28
CA GLU A 122 9.98 -13.02 -25.25
C GLU A 122 9.50 -12.87 -23.80
N VAL A 123 8.94 -11.71 -23.46
CA VAL A 123 8.29 -11.50 -22.16
C VAL A 123 6.99 -12.32 -22.11
N LEU A 124 6.76 -13.03 -21.01
CA LEU A 124 5.51 -13.75 -20.78
C LEU A 124 4.30 -12.81 -20.94
N GLY A 125 3.24 -13.31 -21.56
CA GLY A 125 1.95 -12.61 -21.56
C GLY A 125 1.50 -12.31 -20.14
N PHE A 126 0.79 -11.22 -19.92
CA PHE A 126 0.42 -10.72 -18.58
C PHE A 126 -0.22 -11.82 -17.70
N VAL A 127 -1.17 -12.58 -18.24
CA VAL A 127 -1.85 -13.66 -17.49
C VAL A 127 -0.88 -14.79 -17.14
N ASP A 128 0.00 -15.18 -18.07
CA ASP A 128 1.00 -16.24 -17.86
C ASP A 128 2.07 -15.81 -16.85
N ALA A 129 2.48 -14.54 -16.89
CA ALA A 129 3.40 -13.96 -15.90
C ALA A 129 2.76 -13.96 -14.52
N TRP A 130 1.55 -13.44 -14.41
CA TRP A 130 0.78 -13.34 -13.19
C TRP A 130 0.56 -14.70 -12.51
N GLN A 131 0.13 -15.74 -13.25
CA GLN A 131 -0.15 -17.09 -12.72
C GLN A 131 1.10 -17.95 -12.52
N SER A 132 2.26 -17.47 -12.95
CA SER A 132 3.51 -18.22 -12.82
C SER A 132 3.96 -18.33 -11.36
N GLY A 133 4.67 -19.41 -11.04
CA GLY A 133 5.39 -19.49 -9.76
C GLY A 133 6.50 -18.45 -9.63
N LYS A 134 6.97 -17.90 -10.75
CA LYS A 134 7.96 -16.81 -10.81
C LYS A 134 7.43 -15.51 -10.18
N ALA A 135 6.12 -15.30 -10.22
CA ALA A 135 5.48 -14.10 -9.68
C ALA A 135 5.37 -14.10 -8.14
N ILE A 136 5.62 -15.22 -7.46
CA ILE A 136 5.47 -15.33 -6.02
C ILE A 136 6.68 -14.74 -5.31
N GLY A 137 6.44 -13.66 -4.55
CA GLY A 137 7.36 -13.15 -3.55
C GLY A 137 7.22 -13.86 -2.21
N VAL A 138 8.26 -13.75 -1.37
CA VAL A 138 8.19 -14.28 0.01
C VAL A 138 7.12 -13.54 0.79
N PRO A 139 6.07 -14.22 1.32
CA PRO A 139 4.98 -13.56 2.03
C PRO A 139 5.43 -12.84 3.30
N GLY A 140 4.97 -11.61 3.50
CA GLY A 140 5.42 -10.76 4.61
C GLY A 140 4.36 -10.45 5.67
N ALA A 141 3.07 -10.71 5.40
CA ALA A 141 1.97 -10.30 6.26
C ALA A 141 2.08 -10.82 7.71
N ILE A 142 2.33 -12.11 7.91
CA ILE A 142 2.42 -12.73 9.25
C ILE A 142 3.59 -12.17 10.06
N ALA A 143 4.74 -11.91 9.42
CA ALA A 143 5.90 -11.33 10.09
C ALA A 143 5.66 -9.86 10.47
N MET A 144 4.98 -9.10 9.61
CA MET A 144 4.55 -7.72 9.91
C MET A 144 3.59 -7.69 11.10
N TYR A 145 2.59 -8.59 11.13
CA TYR A 145 1.67 -8.70 12.27
C TYR A 145 2.43 -8.90 13.57
N LYS A 146 3.36 -9.88 13.58
CA LYS A 146 4.08 -10.21 14.81
C LYS A 146 4.98 -9.05 15.25
N ALA A 147 5.66 -8.39 14.31
CA ALA A 147 6.49 -7.23 14.63
C ALA A 147 5.67 -6.07 15.21
N ALA A 148 4.50 -5.78 14.62
CA ALA A 148 3.61 -4.74 15.11
C ALA A 148 2.98 -5.13 16.46
N HIS A 149 2.53 -6.39 16.62
CA HIS A 149 1.98 -6.88 17.87
C HIS A 149 3.00 -6.89 19.02
N ASP A 150 4.26 -7.25 18.77
CA ASP A 150 5.31 -7.26 19.80
C ASP A 150 5.63 -5.85 20.31
N GLU A 151 5.42 -4.82 19.48
CA GLU A 151 5.69 -3.43 19.84
C GLU A 151 4.47 -2.73 20.48
N HIS A 152 3.25 -3.03 19.98
CA HIS A 152 2.04 -2.27 20.29
C HIS A 152 0.89 -3.11 20.86
N GLY A 153 0.91 -4.44 20.72
CA GLY A 153 -0.20 -5.31 21.08
C GLY A 153 -0.50 -5.32 22.57
N HIS A 154 -1.77 -5.28 22.94
CA HIS A 154 -2.25 -5.36 24.31
C HIS A 154 -2.82 -6.74 24.66
N LEU A 155 -3.40 -7.44 23.68
CA LEU A 155 -3.97 -8.77 23.91
C LEU A 155 -2.94 -9.88 23.67
N PRO A 156 -3.12 -11.06 24.31
CA PRO A 156 -2.31 -12.22 23.97
C PRO A 156 -2.40 -12.56 22.48
N TRP A 157 -1.27 -12.90 21.87
CA TRP A 157 -1.17 -13.21 20.43
C TRP A 157 -2.22 -14.19 19.91
N PRO A 158 -2.54 -15.33 20.61
CA PRO A 158 -3.57 -16.25 20.15
C PRO A 158 -4.98 -15.62 20.10
N ASP A 159 -5.28 -14.68 21.02
CA ASP A 159 -6.59 -14.06 21.11
C ASP A 159 -6.85 -13.11 19.93
N VAL A 160 -5.79 -12.55 19.35
CA VAL A 160 -5.85 -11.66 18.18
C VAL A 160 -6.23 -12.44 16.90
N LEU A 161 -5.79 -13.67 16.76
CA LEU A 161 -6.07 -14.52 15.60
C LEU A 161 -7.37 -15.35 15.75
N GLU A 162 -7.94 -15.41 16.97
CA GLU A 162 -9.11 -16.22 17.28
C GLU A 162 -10.32 -15.91 16.39
N PRO A 163 -10.69 -14.63 16.10
CA PRO A 163 -11.85 -14.33 15.25
C PRO A 163 -11.74 -14.96 13.85
N ALA A 164 -10.56 -14.94 13.24
CA ALA A 164 -10.33 -15.55 11.93
C ALA A 164 -10.35 -17.09 11.99
N ILE A 165 -9.76 -17.69 13.03
CA ILE A 165 -9.77 -19.16 13.26
C ILE A 165 -11.20 -19.66 13.44
N ARG A 166 -12.00 -18.96 14.25
CA ARG A 166 -13.41 -19.27 14.50
C ARG A 166 -14.22 -19.19 13.22
N LEU A 167 -14.10 -18.08 12.49
CA LEU A 167 -14.86 -17.87 11.24
C LEU A 167 -14.50 -18.91 10.17
N ALA A 168 -13.23 -19.27 10.04
CA ALA A 168 -12.78 -20.32 9.11
C ALA A 168 -13.31 -21.69 9.48
N THR A 169 -13.48 -21.99 10.80
CA THR A 169 -13.96 -23.27 11.32
C THR A 169 -15.48 -23.38 11.22
N GLU A 170 -16.21 -22.37 11.67
CA GLU A 170 -17.66 -22.35 11.73
C GLU A 170 -18.27 -22.08 10.34
N GLY A 171 -17.59 -21.29 9.53
CA GLY A 171 -17.99 -20.88 8.19
C GLY A 171 -18.60 -19.47 8.17
N PHE A 172 -18.63 -18.90 6.98
CA PHE A 172 -19.22 -17.60 6.67
C PHE A 172 -20.02 -17.68 5.38
N GLU A 173 -20.96 -16.77 5.20
CA GLU A 173 -21.70 -16.65 3.94
C GLU A 173 -20.82 -15.98 2.88
N VAL A 174 -20.74 -16.61 1.70
CA VAL A 174 -20.06 -16.04 0.52
C VAL A 174 -20.71 -14.71 0.17
N SER A 175 -19.91 -13.67 0.05
CA SER A 175 -20.41 -12.34 -0.26
C SER A 175 -20.82 -12.20 -1.73
N PRO A 176 -21.72 -11.28 -2.08
CA PRO A 176 -22.04 -10.94 -3.46
C PRO A 176 -20.81 -10.56 -4.30
N ARG A 177 -19.86 -9.86 -3.70
CA ARG A 177 -18.63 -9.45 -4.39
C ARG A 177 -17.77 -10.67 -4.74
N LEU A 178 -17.49 -11.54 -3.79
CA LEU A 178 -16.73 -12.78 -4.05
C LEU A 178 -17.43 -13.62 -5.13
N ALA A 179 -18.74 -13.86 -4.98
CA ALA A 179 -19.53 -14.63 -5.93
C ALA A 179 -19.49 -14.05 -7.36
N ASN A 180 -19.49 -12.72 -7.50
CA ASN A 180 -19.41 -12.06 -8.81
C ASN A 180 -18.01 -12.16 -9.45
N TYR A 181 -16.94 -12.22 -8.65
CA TYR A 181 -15.58 -12.40 -9.16
C TYR A 181 -15.34 -13.79 -9.76
N LEU A 182 -15.91 -14.84 -9.18
CA LEU A 182 -15.61 -16.21 -9.57
C LEU A 182 -15.87 -16.50 -11.06
N PRO A 183 -17.07 -16.27 -11.63
CA PRO A 183 -17.28 -16.51 -13.07
C PRO A 183 -16.43 -15.62 -13.97
N MET A 184 -16.10 -14.42 -13.53
CA MET A 184 -15.21 -13.54 -14.27
C MET A 184 -13.77 -14.09 -14.30
N MET A 185 -13.26 -14.57 -13.17
CA MET A 185 -11.92 -15.14 -13.07
C MET A 185 -11.79 -16.48 -13.80
N ALA A 186 -12.83 -17.32 -13.79
CA ALA A 186 -12.88 -18.51 -14.65
C ALA A 186 -12.71 -18.16 -16.12
N ALA A 187 -13.39 -17.09 -16.59
CA ALA A 187 -13.32 -16.67 -17.98
C ALA A 187 -12.01 -15.98 -18.37
N GLN A 188 -11.39 -15.22 -17.45
CA GLN A 188 -10.20 -14.40 -17.75
C GLN A 188 -8.88 -15.12 -17.48
N SER A 189 -8.84 -15.96 -16.44
CA SER A 189 -7.60 -16.53 -15.91
C SER A 189 -7.73 -17.99 -15.49
N ARG A 190 -8.86 -18.65 -15.77
CA ARG A 190 -9.08 -20.08 -15.52
C ARG A 190 -8.88 -20.47 -14.04
N LEU A 191 -9.34 -19.62 -13.11
CA LEU A 191 -9.31 -19.93 -11.67
C LEU A 191 -10.02 -21.26 -11.33
N ASP A 192 -11.02 -21.63 -12.11
CA ASP A 192 -11.76 -22.90 -12.01
C ASP A 192 -10.95 -24.16 -12.41
N GLU A 193 -9.73 -23.97 -12.90
CA GLU A 193 -8.81 -25.06 -13.24
C GLU A 193 -7.53 -25.05 -12.34
N ALA A 194 -7.34 -23.99 -11.51
CA ALA A 194 -6.17 -23.85 -10.66
C ALA A 194 -6.24 -24.83 -9.46
N PRO A 195 -5.26 -25.76 -9.29
CA PRO A 195 -5.29 -26.74 -8.21
C PRO A 195 -5.41 -26.12 -6.82
N GLY A 196 -6.24 -26.71 -5.96
CA GLY A 196 -6.56 -26.18 -4.63
C GLY A 196 -7.58 -25.05 -4.66
N SER A 197 -7.34 -24.01 -5.46
CA SER A 197 -8.30 -22.91 -5.63
C SER A 197 -9.58 -23.34 -6.31
N ALA A 198 -9.49 -24.18 -7.34
CA ALA A 198 -10.67 -24.72 -8.03
C ALA A 198 -11.54 -25.55 -7.09
N GLU A 199 -10.95 -26.44 -6.27
CA GLU A 199 -11.67 -27.26 -5.31
C GLU A 199 -12.36 -26.42 -4.24
N TYR A 200 -11.73 -25.29 -3.84
CA TYR A 200 -12.26 -24.41 -2.81
C TYR A 200 -13.37 -23.47 -3.32
N PHE A 201 -13.16 -22.83 -4.47
CA PHE A 201 -14.08 -21.82 -4.99
C PHE A 201 -15.14 -22.36 -5.96
N TYR A 202 -14.93 -23.55 -6.54
CA TYR A 202 -15.82 -24.19 -7.52
C TYR A 202 -16.17 -25.64 -7.11
N PRO A 203 -16.75 -25.87 -5.92
CA PRO A 203 -17.06 -27.22 -5.46
C PRO A 203 -17.98 -27.95 -6.45
N GLY A 204 -17.53 -29.12 -6.92
CA GLY A 204 -18.24 -29.88 -7.97
C GLY A 204 -18.21 -29.21 -9.35
N GLY A 205 -17.28 -28.29 -9.61
CA GLY A 205 -17.10 -27.58 -10.89
C GLY A 205 -18.04 -26.39 -11.11
N ASN A 206 -18.72 -25.92 -10.05
CA ASN A 206 -19.61 -24.75 -10.11
C ASN A 206 -19.08 -23.65 -9.17
N PRO A 207 -19.12 -22.38 -9.60
CA PRO A 207 -18.71 -21.28 -8.75
C PRO A 207 -19.63 -21.14 -7.54
N LEU A 208 -19.06 -20.84 -6.38
CA LEU A 208 -19.83 -20.49 -5.19
C LEU A 208 -20.77 -19.32 -5.47
N GLN A 209 -21.94 -19.34 -4.86
CA GLN A 209 -22.95 -18.31 -4.98
C GLN A 209 -23.02 -17.46 -3.71
N ALA A 210 -23.52 -16.23 -3.83
CA ALA A 210 -23.78 -15.39 -2.67
C ALA A 210 -24.74 -16.08 -1.69
N GLY A 211 -24.38 -16.13 -0.41
CA GLY A 211 -25.11 -16.80 0.65
C GLY A 211 -24.75 -18.28 0.85
N ASP A 212 -23.89 -18.88 0.02
CA ASP A 212 -23.36 -20.22 0.29
C ASP A 212 -22.52 -20.20 1.56
N LEU A 213 -22.66 -21.20 2.42
CA LEU A 213 -21.83 -21.34 3.62
C LEU A 213 -20.46 -21.93 3.23
N LEU A 214 -19.41 -21.13 3.37
CA LEU A 214 -18.03 -21.51 3.07
C LEU A 214 -17.22 -21.70 4.35
N LYS A 215 -16.47 -22.81 4.43
CA LYS A 215 -15.55 -23.12 5.53
C LYS A 215 -14.14 -23.32 4.97
N ASN A 216 -13.15 -22.96 5.79
CA ASN A 216 -11.75 -23.19 5.44
C ASN A 216 -10.99 -23.81 6.62
N PRO A 217 -11.14 -25.11 6.88
CA PRO A 217 -10.49 -25.78 7.99
C PRO A 217 -8.95 -25.80 7.86
N GLU A 218 -8.42 -25.71 6.65
CA GLU A 218 -7.00 -25.66 6.39
C GLU A 218 -6.41 -24.29 6.83
N TYR A 219 -7.08 -23.19 6.48
CA TYR A 219 -6.74 -21.85 6.96
C TYR A 219 -6.84 -21.76 8.49
N ALA A 220 -7.88 -22.31 9.08
CA ALA A 220 -8.05 -22.39 10.52
C ALA A 220 -6.87 -23.13 11.19
N ASN A 221 -6.41 -24.25 10.60
CA ASN A 221 -5.27 -25.00 11.09
C ASN A 221 -3.96 -24.19 11.00
N THR A 222 -3.73 -23.52 9.87
CA THR A 222 -2.58 -22.65 9.66
C THR A 222 -2.52 -21.55 10.72
N LEU A 223 -3.62 -20.80 10.92
CA LEU A 223 -3.66 -19.74 11.92
C LEU A 223 -3.58 -20.27 13.36
N THR A 224 -4.15 -21.47 13.64
CA THR A 224 -4.03 -22.11 14.96
C THR A 224 -2.57 -22.46 15.28
N ARG A 225 -1.81 -22.96 14.31
CA ARG A 225 -0.39 -23.22 14.49
C ARG A 225 0.40 -21.92 14.71
N VAL A 226 0.14 -20.88 13.91
CA VAL A 226 0.75 -19.57 14.08
C VAL A 226 0.42 -18.97 15.46
N ALA A 227 -0.82 -19.13 15.92
CA ALA A 227 -1.26 -18.66 17.24
C ALA A 227 -0.53 -19.35 18.40
N ASN A 228 -0.38 -20.68 18.34
CA ASN A 228 0.14 -21.49 19.45
C ASN A 228 1.64 -21.73 19.42
N GLU A 229 2.24 -21.84 18.22
CA GLU A 229 3.65 -22.18 18.02
C GLU A 229 4.48 -20.92 17.66
N GLY A 230 3.82 -19.78 17.39
CA GLY A 230 4.46 -18.55 16.92
C GLY A 230 4.65 -18.52 15.39
N ILE A 231 5.19 -17.41 14.88
CA ILE A 231 5.36 -17.21 13.42
C ILE A 231 6.33 -18.18 12.76
N GLU A 232 7.22 -18.80 13.54
CA GLU A 232 8.12 -19.84 13.02
C GLU A 232 7.35 -21.01 12.39
N ALA A 233 6.13 -21.29 12.86
CA ALA A 233 5.25 -22.30 12.26
C ALA A 233 4.85 -21.95 10.81
N PHE A 234 4.80 -20.66 10.45
CA PHE A 234 4.52 -20.20 9.09
C PHE A 234 5.77 -20.20 8.22
N TYR A 235 6.89 -19.67 8.78
CA TYR A 235 8.12 -19.44 8.02
C TYR A 235 9.02 -20.66 7.94
N ARG A 236 8.72 -21.76 8.65
CA ARG A 236 9.50 -23.01 8.65
C ARG A 236 8.62 -24.25 8.64
N GLY A 237 9.18 -25.37 8.20
CA GLY A 237 8.50 -26.66 8.16
C GLY A 237 7.37 -26.73 7.15
N GLU A 238 6.31 -27.45 7.48
CA GLU A 238 5.27 -27.87 6.53
C GLU A 238 4.57 -26.72 5.76
N ILE A 239 4.32 -25.58 6.41
CA ILE A 239 3.67 -24.44 5.74
C ILE A 239 4.63 -23.80 4.73
N ALA A 240 5.87 -23.55 5.12
CA ALA A 240 6.88 -23.00 4.22
C ALA A 240 7.21 -23.96 3.07
N GLU A 241 7.28 -25.27 3.34
CA GLU A 241 7.46 -26.30 2.31
C GLU A 241 6.30 -26.32 1.32
N ALA A 242 5.03 -26.22 1.79
CA ALA A 242 3.85 -26.16 0.93
C ALA A 242 3.83 -24.90 0.05
N ILE A 243 4.24 -23.74 0.58
CA ILE A 243 4.38 -22.50 -0.20
C ILE A 243 5.45 -22.68 -1.30
N ALA A 244 6.61 -23.21 -0.95
CA ALA A 244 7.71 -23.44 -1.91
C ALA A 244 7.31 -24.45 -2.98
N GLU A 245 6.63 -25.56 -2.62
CA GLU A 245 6.12 -26.56 -3.56
C GLU A 245 5.11 -25.94 -4.54
N ALA A 246 4.18 -25.16 -4.05
CA ALA A 246 3.21 -24.46 -4.89
C ALA A 246 3.89 -23.46 -5.84
N ALA A 247 4.92 -22.72 -5.37
CA ALA A 247 5.69 -21.80 -6.19
C ALA A 247 6.51 -22.52 -7.29
N GLN A 248 7.01 -23.70 -7.02
CA GLN A 248 7.84 -24.49 -7.94
C GLN A 248 7.02 -25.44 -8.83
N ALA A 249 5.68 -25.48 -8.67
CA ALA A 249 4.82 -26.31 -9.49
C ALA A 249 4.70 -25.79 -10.93
N GLU A 250 4.49 -26.73 -11.89
CA GLU A 250 4.15 -26.37 -13.28
C GLU A 250 2.72 -25.75 -13.36
N PRO A 251 2.42 -24.93 -14.38
CA PRO A 251 3.32 -24.38 -15.40
C PRO A 251 4.15 -23.19 -14.90
N ASN A 252 5.25 -22.88 -15.58
CA ASN A 252 6.12 -21.73 -15.27
C ASN A 252 6.59 -21.71 -13.79
N PRO A 253 7.38 -22.71 -13.36
CA PRO A 253 7.84 -22.80 -11.97
C PRO A 253 8.70 -21.60 -11.59
N GLY A 254 8.52 -21.14 -10.34
CA GLY A 254 9.33 -20.10 -9.72
C GLY A 254 10.57 -20.63 -9.02
N SER A 255 11.36 -19.71 -8.48
CA SER A 255 12.61 -20.01 -7.75
C SER A 255 12.46 -19.93 -6.23
N LEU A 256 11.28 -19.62 -5.70
CA LEU A 256 11.04 -19.49 -4.27
C LEU A 256 11.30 -20.81 -3.54
N THR A 257 12.15 -20.77 -2.50
CA THR A 257 12.52 -21.93 -1.68
C THR A 257 12.03 -21.78 -0.24
N ALA A 258 11.99 -22.88 0.50
CA ALA A 258 11.70 -22.84 1.94
C ALA A 258 12.75 -22.06 2.74
N GLU A 259 13.99 -22.02 2.25
CA GLU A 259 15.09 -21.25 2.82
C GLU A 259 14.87 -19.74 2.64
N ASP A 260 14.36 -19.30 1.48
CA ASP A 260 13.98 -17.90 1.24
C ASP A 260 12.88 -17.47 2.21
N ILE A 261 11.86 -18.32 2.39
CA ILE A 261 10.76 -18.10 3.31
C ILE A 261 11.27 -17.99 4.75
N ALA A 262 12.13 -18.92 5.17
CA ALA A 262 12.70 -18.92 6.52
C ALA A 262 13.65 -17.75 6.80
N ALA A 263 14.17 -17.10 5.77
CA ALA A 263 15.06 -15.93 5.89
C ALA A 263 14.31 -14.61 5.95
N TYR A 264 13.01 -14.59 5.66
CA TYR A 264 12.21 -13.34 5.59
C TYR A 264 12.24 -12.59 6.92
N LYS A 265 12.33 -11.26 6.80
CA LYS A 265 12.18 -10.31 7.92
C LYS A 265 11.37 -9.10 7.46
N PRO A 266 10.38 -8.68 8.27
CA PRO A 266 9.71 -7.43 8.01
C PRO A 266 10.70 -6.27 8.24
N ALA A 267 10.53 -5.18 7.53
CA ALA A 267 11.33 -3.99 7.77
C ALA A 267 10.57 -2.99 8.65
N ARG A 268 11.31 -2.24 9.46
CA ARG A 268 10.82 -1.04 10.10
C ARG A 268 11.44 0.16 9.41
N ARG A 269 10.60 0.95 8.76
CA ARG A 269 11.05 2.07 7.93
C ARG A 269 10.66 3.41 8.54
N PRO A 270 11.34 4.52 8.17
CA PRO A 270 10.91 5.84 8.59
C PRO A 270 9.52 6.17 8.04
N VAL A 271 8.69 6.83 8.84
CA VAL A 271 7.51 7.53 8.35
C VAL A 271 7.97 8.83 7.72
N ILE A 272 7.43 9.16 6.56
CA ILE A 272 7.69 10.44 5.89
C ILE A 272 6.48 11.35 6.04
N CYS A 273 6.72 12.62 6.29
CA CYS A 273 5.68 13.63 6.41
C CYS A 273 5.97 14.81 5.48
N GLY A 274 4.91 15.40 4.94
CA GLY A 274 4.99 16.62 4.15
C GLY A 274 3.81 17.55 4.42
N PRO A 275 3.98 18.85 4.17
CA PRO A 275 2.94 19.84 4.47
C PRO A 275 1.81 19.79 3.42
N PHE A 276 0.59 19.99 3.90
CA PHE A 276 -0.54 20.40 3.10
C PHE A 276 -1.20 21.61 3.79
N ARG A 277 -0.89 22.80 3.31
CA ARG A 277 -1.21 24.09 3.99
C ARG A 277 -0.60 24.14 5.39
N ASP A 278 -1.44 24.25 6.42
CA ASP A 278 -1.05 24.24 7.84
C ASP A 278 -1.15 22.84 8.50
N MET A 279 -1.48 21.83 7.72
CA MET A 279 -1.59 20.43 8.16
C MET A 279 -0.38 19.61 7.72
N SER A 280 -0.23 18.41 8.30
CA SER A 280 0.84 17.47 7.97
C SER A 280 0.26 16.14 7.48
N ILE A 281 0.66 15.71 6.29
CA ILE A 281 0.35 14.38 5.75
C ILE A 281 1.54 13.48 6.05
N CYS A 282 1.34 12.46 6.88
CA CYS A 282 2.34 11.44 7.19
C CYS A 282 1.95 10.11 6.55
N THR A 283 2.92 9.43 5.94
CA THR A 283 2.68 8.21 5.16
C THR A 283 3.91 7.31 5.14
N SER A 284 3.79 6.15 4.50
CA SER A 284 4.86 5.17 4.36
C SER A 284 5.94 5.64 3.37
N SER A 285 7.22 5.45 3.74
CA SER A 285 8.36 5.69 2.82
C SER A 285 8.50 4.59 1.76
N PRO A 286 9.33 4.76 0.72
CA PRO A 286 9.61 3.69 -0.24
C PRO A 286 10.00 2.36 0.44
N PRO A 287 9.63 1.20 -0.16
CA PRO A 287 9.14 1.01 -1.53
C PRO A 287 7.69 1.44 -1.76
N SER A 288 7.00 1.99 -0.76
CA SER A 288 5.67 2.59 -0.88
C SER A 288 5.69 3.86 -1.73
N SER A 289 4.55 4.17 -2.36
CA SER A 289 4.33 5.42 -3.09
C SER A 289 3.80 6.58 -2.21
N GLY A 290 3.98 6.49 -0.89
CA GLY A 290 3.60 7.57 0.03
C GLY A 290 4.27 8.91 -0.30
N GLY A 291 5.53 8.90 -0.76
CA GLY A 291 6.19 10.11 -1.25
C GLY A 291 5.44 10.78 -2.40
N ALA A 292 4.94 10.01 -3.38
CA ALA A 292 4.10 10.53 -4.45
C ALA A 292 2.78 11.12 -3.92
N GLN A 293 2.23 10.55 -2.85
CA GLN A 293 1.05 11.07 -2.16
C GLN A 293 1.28 12.48 -1.61
N ILE A 294 2.42 12.70 -0.93
CA ILE A 294 2.83 14.02 -0.43
C ILE A 294 3.05 14.98 -1.59
N MET A 295 3.72 14.53 -2.67
CA MET A 295 3.94 15.35 -3.86
C MET A 295 2.64 15.79 -4.51
N ILE A 296 1.64 14.90 -4.67
CA ILE A 296 0.32 15.26 -5.23
C ILE A 296 -0.32 16.38 -4.41
N ALA A 297 -0.33 16.24 -3.08
CA ALA A 297 -0.94 17.23 -2.19
C ALA A 297 -0.23 18.60 -2.26
N ALA A 298 1.10 18.62 -2.22
CA ALA A 298 1.88 19.84 -2.28
C ALA A 298 1.81 20.52 -3.67
N LEU A 299 1.90 19.74 -4.76
CA LEU A 299 1.75 20.26 -6.12
C LEU A 299 0.36 20.83 -6.35
N TYR A 300 -0.69 20.15 -5.86
CA TYR A 300 -2.06 20.65 -5.91
C TYR A 300 -2.15 22.03 -5.25
N ASP A 301 -1.65 22.20 -4.04
CA ASP A 301 -1.69 23.48 -3.32
C ASP A 301 -0.93 24.58 -4.07
N HIS A 302 0.22 24.27 -4.67
CA HIS A 302 1.00 25.22 -5.48
C HIS A 302 0.38 25.58 -6.83
N LEU A 303 -0.47 24.74 -7.39
CA LEU A 303 -1.18 24.98 -8.65
C LEU A 303 -2.41 25.87 -8.47
N LEU A 304 -2.93 25.99 -7.23
CA LEU A 304 -4.07 26.84 -6.92
C LEU A 304 -3.69 28.33 -6.89
N THR A 305 -4.62 29.20 -7.34
CA THR A 305 -4.45 30.66 -7.36
C THR A 305 -5.16 31.35 -6.18
N GLY A 306 -5.90 30.61 -5.37
CA GLY A 306 -6.66 31.09 -4.22
C GLY A 306 -8.05 31.67 -4.54
N SER A 307 -8.42 31.73 -5.82
CA SER A 307 -9.75 32.15 -6.30
C SER A 307 -10.36 31.11 -7.25
N ASP A 308 -9.90 29.86 -7.15
CA ASP A 308 -10.22 28.81 -8.09
C ASP A 308 -11.65 28.30 -7.91
N SER A 309 -12.35 28.12 -9.02
CA SER A 309 -13.61 27.40 -9.07
C SER A 309 -13.38 25.90 -8.78
N GLN A 310 -14.45 25.14 -8.46
CA GLN A 310 -14.33 23.68 -8.29
C GLN A 310 -13.73 23.00 -9.53
N ALA A 311 -14.08 23.47 -10.74
CA ALA A 311 -13.52 22.96 -11.98
C ALA A 311 -12.00 23.24 -12.12
N ASP A 312 -11.53 24.41 -11.66
CA ASP A 312 -10.11 24.75 -11.64
C ASP A 312 -9.37 23.91 -10.60
N LYS A 313 -9.97 23.66 -9.42
CA LYS A 313 -9.43 22.75 -8.41
C LYS A 313 -9.27 21.33 -8.94
N VAL A 314 -10.25 20.81 -9.68
CA VAL A 314 -10.18 19.51 -10.32
C VAL A 314 -9.06 19.46 -11.37
N ALA A 315 -8.91 20.50 -12.20
CA ALA A 315 -7.81 20.57 -13.18
C ALA A 315 -6.44 20.63 -12.50
N ALA A 316 -6.29 21.42 -11.42
CA ALA A 316 -5.07 21.46 -10.61
C ALA A 316 -4.75 20.08 -9.99
N PHE A 317 -5.77 19.36 -9.51
CA PHE A 317 -5.63 18.01 -8.96
C PHE A 317 -5.17 16.99 -10.03
N VAL A 318 -5.68 17.12 -11.26
CA VAL A 318 -5.25 16.30 -12.41
C VAL A 318 -3.79 16.56 -12.74
N ASP A 319 -3.37 17.82 -12.85
CA ASP A 319 -1.99 18.17 -13.18
C ASP A 319 -1.01 17.79 -12.06
N ALA A 320 -1.40 17.96 -10.79
CA ALA A 320 -0.59 17.52 -9.65
C ALA A 320 -0.29 16.02 -9.69
N GLN A 321 -1.31 15.21 -9.96
CA GLN A 321 -1.12 13.75 -10.11
C GLN A 321 -0.13 13.44 -11.24
N ARG A 322 -0.33 14.01 -12.42
CA ARG A 322 0.50 13.72 -13.60
C ARG A 322 1.98 14.04 -13.36
N LEU A 323 2.27 15.17 -12.70
CA LEU A 323 3.64 15.55 -12.34
C LEU A 323 4.25 14.59 -11.30
N ALA A 324 3.50 14.27 -10.25
CA ALA A 324 3.96 13.37 -9.18
C ALA A 324 4.17 11.94 -9.68
N TYR A 325 3.28 11.43 -10.54
CA TYR A 325 3.44 10.09 -11.14
C TYR A 325 4.65 10.02 -12.07
N ALA A 326 4.94 11.07 -12.84
CA ALA A 326 6.13 11.11 -13.70
C ALA A 326 7.42 10.96 -12.86
N ASP A 327 7.51 11.68 -11.75
CA ASP A 327 8.68 11.60 -10.86
C ASP A 327 8.72 10.25 -10.11
N ARG A 328 7.56 9.74 -9.67
CA ARG A 328 7.46 8.42 -9.01
C ARG A 328 7.93 7.28 -9.91
N ASP A 329 7.48 7.28 -11.17
CA ASP A 329 7.79 6.22 -12.13
C ASP A 329 9.28 6.19 -12.52
N GLU A 330 9.98 7.31 -12.38
CA GLU A 330 11.43 7.42 -12.60
C GLU A 330 12.25 6.99 -11.38
N TYR A 331 11.89 7.45 -10.17
CA TYR A 331 12.81 7.40 -9.03
C TYR A 331 12.47 6.34 -7.98
N PHE A 332 11.24 5.79 -7.93
CA PHE A 332 10.84 4.95 -6.80
C PHE A 332 11.17 3.47 -7.03
N GLY A 333 11.76 2.86 -6.02
CA GLY A 333 12.13 1.45 -5.94
C GLY A 333 12.40 1.05 -4.50
N ASP A 334 13.16 -0.04 -4.29
CA ASP A 334 13.57 -0.49 -2.96
C ASP A 334 14.70 0.40 -2.42
N PRO A 335 14.49 1.16 -1.33
CA PRO A 335 15.51 2.06 -0.77
C PRO A 335 16.69 1.33 -0.15
N ASP A 336 16.59 0.01 0.09
CA ASP A 336 17.71 -0.79 0.58
C ASP A 336 18.74 -1.09 -0.54
N GLU A 337 18.35 -0.87 -1.81
CA GLU A 337 19.12 -1.24 -2.98
C GLU A 337 19.37 -0.08 -3.97
N VAL A 338 18.54 0.96 -3.92
CA VAL A 338 18.68 2.14 -4.78
C VAL A 338 18.64 3.43 -3.97
N ASP A 339 19.50 4.37 -4.33
CA ASP A 339 19.56 5.69 -3.69
C ASP A 339 18.47 6.61 -4.28
N ILE A 340 17.29 6.55 -3.67
CA ILE A 340 16.13 7.36 -4.07
C ILE A 340 16.36 8.79 -3.56
N PRO A 341 16.33 9.84 -4.41
CA PRO A 341 16.50 11.23 -3.98
C PRO A 341 15.22 11.76 -3.30
N LEU A 342 14.72 11.06 -2.28
CA LEU A 342 13.42 11.30 -1.66
C LEU A 342 13.35 12.68 -1.00
N ASP A 343 14.40 13.08 -0.27
CA ASP A 343 14.47 14.39 0.40
C ASP A 343 14.42 15.54 -0.61
N ASP A 344 15.04 15.35 -1.78
CA ASP A 344 15.03 16.33 -2.87
C ASP A 344 13.66 16.39 -3.55
N LEU A 345 13.03 15.23 -3.80
CA LEU A 345 11.69 15.13 -4.39
C LEU A 345 10.61 15.76 -3.50
N LEU A 346 10.76 15.65 -2.18
CA LEU A 346 9.84 16.24 -1.20
C LEU A 346 10.25 17.67 -0.78
N ASN A 347 11.33 18.20 -1.31
CA ASN A 347 11.81 19.54 -0.96
C ASN A 347 10.80 20.61 -1.44
N PRO A 348 10.37 21.55 -0.56
CA PRO A 348 9.40 22.58 -0.94
C PRO A 348 9.82 23.47 -2.11
N ASP A 349 11.14 23.73 -2.27
CA ASP A 349 11.64 24.54 -3.38
C ASP A 349 11.56 23.79 -4.71
N TYR A 350 11.85 22.48 -4.70
CA TYR A 350 11.64 21.61 -5.85
C TYR A 350 10.16 21.53 -6.25
N LEU A 351 9.27 21.24 -5.29
CA LEU A 351 7.85 21.11 -5.56
C LEU A 351 7.23 22.41 -6.08
N ARG A 352 7.67 23.56 -5.54
CA ARG A 352 7.26 24.87 -6.05
C ARG A 352 7.74 25.10 -7.48
N TYR A 353 8.99 24.76 -7.79
CA TYR A 353 9.53 24.82 -9.15
C TYR A 353 8.75 23.88 -10.08
N ARG A 354 8.56 22.63 -9.67
CA ARG A 354 7.87 21.59 -10.42
C ARG A 354 6.44 22.03 -10.80
N ALA A 355 5.73 22.69 -9.89
CA ALA A 355 4.41 23.27 -10.14
C ALA A 355 4.41 24.43 -11.17
N THR A 356 5.57 24.99 -11.54
CA THR A 356 5.68 26.01 -12.60
C THR A 356 5.83 25.43 -13.98
N GLU A 357 6.22 24.16 -14.08
CA GLU A 357 6.38 23.48 -15.37
C GLU A 357 5.02 23.34 -16.04
N ARG A 358 5.00 23.56 -17.35
CA ARG A 358 3.80 23.49 -18.16
C ARG A 358 3.96 22.42 -19.23
N PHE A 359 2.92 21.67 -19.42
CA PHE A 359 2.83 20.65 -20.47
C PHE A 359 1.42 20.71 -21.09
N GLU A 360 1.32 20.25 -22.33
CA GLU A 360 0.03 20.17 -23.01
C GLU A 360 -0.89 19.18 -22.28
N PRO A 361 -2.18 19.48 -22.14
CA PRO A 361 -3.12 18.61 -21.43
C PRO A 361 -3.17 17.17 -21.95
N GLY A 362 -2.90 16.94 -23.24
CA GLY A 362 -2.85 15.61 -23.87
C GLY A 362 -1.46 14.96 -23.92
N ALA A 363 -0.41 15.60 -23.37
CA ALA A 363 0.94 15.06 -23.39
C ALA A 363 1.31 14.35 -22.08
N THR A 364 2.24 13.40 -22.11
CA THR A 364 2.83 12.81 -20.91
C THR A 364 3.87 13.76 -20.34
N PRO A 365 3.76 14.17 -19.05
CA PRO A 365 4.80 14.97 -18.40
C PRO A 365 6.12 14.17 -18.33
N THR A 366 7.24 14.85 -18.52
CA THR A 366 8.55 14.27 -18.26
C THR A 366 8.83 14.27 -16.76
N PRO A 367 9.62 13.30 -16.24
CA PRO A 367 10.14 13.37 -14.89
C PRO A 367 10.90 14.66 -14.64
N GLY A 368 10.81 15.21 -13.43
CA GLY A 368 11.63 16.35 -13.03
C GLY A 368 13.03 15.90 -12.63
N ASP A 369 13.97 16.87 -12.51
CA ASP A 369 15.31 16.62 -11.99
C ASP A 369 15.55 17.43 -10.72
N PRO A 370 15.26 16.86 -9.53
CA PRO A 370 15.37 17.59 -8.26
C PRO A 370 16.81 18.03 -7.96
N GLY A 371 17.81 17.22 -8.30
CA GLY A 371 19.22 17.57 -8.10
C GLY A 371 19.64 18.76 -8.95
N GLN A 372 19.26 18.80 -10.21
CA GLN A 372 19.52 19.93 -11.11
C GLN A 372 18.86 21.22 -10.60
N VAL A 373 17.62 21.12 -10.13
CA VAL A 373 16.86 22.28 -9.62
C VAL A 373 17.47 22.82 -8.33
N LEU A 374 17.82 21.95 -7.40
CA LEU A 374 18.25 22.35 -6.05
C LEU A 374 19.75 22.68 -5.96
N ARG A 375 20.60 21.99 -6.73
CA ARG A 375 22.06 22.07 -6.59
C ARG A 375 22.82 22.32 -7.90
N GLY A 376 22.15 22.21 -9.05
CA GLY A 376 22.79 22.26 -10.37
C GLY A 376 23.49 20.96 -10.79
N ASP A 377 23.29 19.88 -10.02
CA ASP A 377 23.79 18.52 -10.29
C ASP A 377 22.62 17.63 -10.72
N SER A 378 22.72 16.98 -11.88
CA SER A 378 21.61 16.15 -12.36
C SER A 378 21.42 14.90 -11.50
N SER A 379 20.18 14.63 -11.10
CA SER A 379 19.74 13.36 -10.52
C SER A 379 19.07 12.44 -11.56
N ALA A 380 18.68 12.98 -12.72
CA ALA A 380 17.86 12.30 -13.74
C ALA A 380 18.60 11.20 -14.50
N ALA A 381 19.91 11.09 -14.41
CA ALA A 381 20.70 10.11 -15.16
C ALA A 381 20.89 8.76 -14.41
N LEU A 382 20.12 8.50 -13.36
CA LEU A 382 20.39 7.35 -12.49
C LEU A 382 19.58 6.11 -12.88
N PHE A 383 18.38 6.28 -13.47
CA PHE A 383 17.45 5.17 -13.70
C PHE A 383 16.73 5.32 -15.04
N GLY A 384 16.32 4.17 -15.61
CA GLY A 384 15.35 4.12 -16.69
C GLY A 384 13.91 4.22 -16.17
N SER A 385 13.00 4.74 -16.98
CA SER A 385 11.59 4.87 -16.61
C SER A 385 10.91 3.51 -16.47
N ASP A 386 10.02 3.38 -15.48
CA ASP A 386 9.21 2.19 -15.25
C ASP A 386 7.72 2.51 -15.36
N THR A 387 7.11 2.05 -16.44
CA THR A 387 5.68 2.20 -16.72
C THR A 387 4.85 0.98 -16.37
N THR A 388 5.39 0.03 -15.62
CA THR A 388 4.70 -1.22 -15.22
C THR A 388 3.33 -0.91 -14.62
N GLU A 389 2.31 -1.62 -15.09
CA GLU A 389 0.95 -1.56 -14.58
C GLU A 389 0.80 -2.50 -13.39
N GLU A 390 0.44 -1.96 -12.23
CA GLU A 390 0.12 -2.73 -11.02
C GLU A 390 -1.37 -3.09 -11.04
N ALA A 391 -1.71 -4.36 -10.80
CA ALA A 391 -3.10 -4.82 -10.77
C ALA A 391 -3.81 -4.41 -9.46
N ALA A 392 -5.13 -4.56 -9.40
CA ALA A 392 -5.94 -3.98 -8.33
C ALA A 392 -6.53 -5.04 -7.37
N GLY A 393 -5.69 -5.91 -6.81
CA GLY A 393 -6.07 -6.93 -5.82
C GLY A 393 -5.58 -6.60 -4.41
N THR A 394 -6.03 -5.52 -3.83
CA THR A 394 -5.56 -4.95 -2.56
C THR A 394 -6.74 -4.68 -1.63
N THR A 395 -6.52 -4.55 -0.33
CA THR A 395 -7.48 -4.07 0.66
C THR A 395 -6.89 -2.95 1.50
N HIS A 396 -7.76 -2.15 2.12
CA HIS A 396 -7.38 -1.15 3.11
C HIS A 396 -8.30 -1.24 4.32
N LEU A 397 -7.77 -0.92 5.50
CA LEU A 397 -8.52 -0.73 6.73
C LEU A 397 -7.98 0.44 7.54
N SER A 398 -8.89 1.12 8.23
CA SER A 398 -8.60 2.24 9.14
C SER A 398 -9.26 1.99 10.49
N ILE A 399 -8.50 2.11 11.57
CA ILE A 399 -8.96 1.84 12.94
C ILE A 399 -8.42 2.92 13.89
N ILE A 400 -9.27 3.38 14.80
CA ILE A 400 -8.88 4.17 15.97
C ILE A 400 -9.45 3.48 17.19
N ASP A 401 -8.62 3.21 18.21
CA ASP A 401 -9.04 2.58 19.47
C ASP A 401 -9.58 3.57 20.50
N GLY A 402 -9.97 3.05 21.67
CA GLY A 402 -10.54 3.85 22.76
C GLY A 402 -9.56 4.81 23.44
N ASP A 403 -8.28 4.66 23.19
CA ASP A 403 -7.20 5.52 23.72
C ASP A 403 -6.70 6.53 22.66
N GLY A 404 -7.25 6.47 21.43
CA GLY A 404 -6.90 7.36 20.33
C GLY A 404 -5.69 6.90 19.52
N ASN A 405 -5.17 5.69 19.76
CA ASN A 405 -4.18 5.12 18.88
C ASN A 405 -4.82 4.77 17.53
N ALA A 406 -4.08 4.99 16.45
CA ALA A 406 -4.63 4.83 15.11
C ALA A 406 -3.78 3.91 14.23
N VAL A 407 -4.46 3.11 13.41
CA VAL A 407 -3.83 2.27 12.39
C VAL A 407 -4.43 2.58 11.03
N SER A 408 -3.56 2.85 10.06
CA SER A 408 -3.86 2.88 8.63
C SER A 408 -3.08 1.75 7.97
N MET A 409 -3.76 0.71 7.46
CA MET A 409 -3.13 -0.48 6.91
C MET A 409 -3.65 -0.79 5.51
N THR A 410 -2.73 -0.96 4.58
CA THR A 410 -3.02 -1.44 3.22
C THR A 410 -2.27 -2.73 2.98
N ALA A 411 -2.96 -3.78 2.51
CA ALA A 411 -2.39 -5.10 2.31
C ALA A 411 -2.92 -5.74 1.02
N THR A 412 -2.13 -6.66 0.44
CA THR A 412 -2.36 -7.14 -0.92
C THR A 412 -1.91 -8.59 -1.10
N VAL A 413 -2.39 -9.21 -2.17
CA VAL A 413 -1.79 -10.35 -2.86
C VAL A 413 -1.46 -9.98 -4.32
N GLU A 414 -1.49 -8.70 -4.66
CA GLU A 414 -1.29 -7.97 -5.90
C GLU A 414 -2.51 -8.09 -6.82
N ALA A 415 -2.59 -9.05 -7.74
CA ALA A 415 -3.74 -9.25 -8.64
C ALA A 415 -4.91 -9.98 -7.94
N PRO A 416 -6.13 -9.91 -8.49
CA PRO A 416 -7.25 -10.66 -7.94
C PRO A 416 -6.95 -12.16 -7.81
N PHE A 417 -7.00 -12.68 -6.58
CA PHE A 417 -6.63 -14.06 -6.19
C PHE A 417 -5.12 -14.38 -6.30
N GLY A 418 -4.25 -13.37 -6.31
CA GLY A 418 -2.80 -13.58 -6.44
C GLY A 418 -2.44 -14.43 -7.65
N THR A 419 -1.46 -15.31 -7.54
CA THR A 419 -1.12 -16.28 -8.59
C THR A 419 -2.20 -17.36 -8.81
N GLN A 420 -3.27 -17.36 -8.04
CA GLN A 420 -4.27 -18.44 -7.98
C GLN A 420 -3.72 -19.78 -7.47
N ARG A 421 -2.46 -19.83 -7.05
CA ARG A 421 -1.86 -21.00 -6.42
C ARG A 421 -2.22 -21.05 -4.95
N TRP A 422 -2.51 -22.26 -4.47
CA TRP A 422 -3.03 -22.53 -3.15
C TRP A 422 -1.98 -23.26 -2.30
N ALA A 423 -1.80 -22.84 -1.07
CA ALA A 423 -0.96 -23.52 -0.10
C ALA A 423 -1.54 -23.35 1.31
N ALA A 424 -1.62 -24.42 2.08
CA ALA A 424 -1.99 -24.43 3.50
C ALA A 424 -3.25 -23.61 3.84
N GLY A 425 -4.24 -23.59 2.93
CA GLY A 425 -5.53 -22.93 3.13
C GLY A 425 -5.61 -21.48 2.63
N PHE A 426 -4.61 -20.96 1.91
CA PHE A 426 -4.61 -19.59 1.41
C PHE A 426 -3.99 -19.46 0.01
N LEU A 427 -4.30 -18.33 -0.64
CA LEU A 427 -3.75 -17.96 -1.93
C LEU A 427 -2.36 -17.34 -1.78
N LEU A 428 -1.49 -17.57 -2.76
CA LEU A 428 -0.17 -16.99 -2.85
C LEU A 428 -0.18 -15.74 -3.73
N ASN A 429 0.56 -14.72 -3.31
CA ASN A 429 0.72 -13.46 -4.02
C ASN A 429 1.38 -13.63 -5.40
N ASN A 430 1.20 -12.64 -6.25
CA ASN A 430 1.94 -12.49 -7.51
C ASN A 430 2.75 -11.17 -7.53
N GLU A 431 3.28 -10.79 -6.39
CA GLU A 431 3.85 -9.47 -6.13
C GLU A 431 5.08 -9.14 -6.99
N MET A 432 5.77 -10.17 -7.52
CA MET A 432 6.94 -9.95 -8.37
C MET A 432 6.59 -9.33 -9.72
N THR A 433 5.31 -9.33 -10.13
CA THR A 433 4.85 -8.61 -11.32
C THR A 433 4.81 -7.08 -11.13
N ASP A 434 4.96 -6.59 -9.90
CA ASP A 434 5.13 -5.16 -9.61
C ASP A 434 6.53 -4.62 -9.92
N PHE A 435 7.52 -5.49 -10.11
CA PHE A 435 8.81 -5.08 -10.69
C PHE A 435 8.69 -4.69 -12.16
N ALA A 436 9.62 -3.88 -12.64
CA ALA A 436 9.74 -3.59 -14.07
C ALA A 436 9.92 -4.91 -14.86
N LEU A 437 8.91 -5.25 -15.69
CA LEU A 437 8.89 -6.49 -16.45
C LEU A 437 9.78 -6.43 -17.69
N GLU A 438 9.91 -5.25 -18.30
CA GLU A 438 10.74 -4.99 -19.45
C GLU A 438 12.01 -4.27 -19.01
N VAL A 439 13.12 -4.99 -18.96
CA VAL A 439 14.43 -4.41 -18.64
C VAL A 439 15.33 -4.62 -19.85
N SER A 440 15.58 -3.53 -20.60
CA SER A 440 16.57 -3.55 -21.69
C SER A 440 17.97 -3.76 -21.12
N VAL A 441 18.76 -4.63 -21.77
CA VAL A 441 20.17 -4.88 -21.38
C VAL A 441 21.07 -3.71 -21.78
N ASP A 442 20.62 -2.87 -22.69
CA ASP A 442 21.39 -1.78 -23.32
C ASP A 442 20.99 -0.39 -22.80
N GLU A 443 19.96 -0.30 -21.96
CA GLU A 443 19.45 0.95 -21.36
C GLU A 443 19.72 1.03 -19.86
N GLU A 444 19.60 2.22 -19.27
CA GLU A 444 19.67 2.41 -17.83
C GLU A 444 18.56 1.62 -17.14
N ARG A 445 18.91 0.84 -16.11
CA ARG A 445 17.95 -0.01 -15.41
C ARG A 445 16.96 0.84 -14.63
N PRO A 446 15.65 0.53 -14.66
CA PRO A 446 14.68 1.15 -13.78
C PRO A 446 15.06 1.03 -12.29
N ALA A 447 14.73 2.02 -11.49
CA ALA A 447 14.89 1.95 -10.02
C ALA A 447 14.17 0.73 -9.44
N ASN A 448 13.05 0.35 -10.05
CA ASN A 448 12.23 -0.82 -9.70
C ASN A 448 12.60 -2.11 -10.45
N ALA A 449 13.85 -2.28 -10.88
CA ALA A 449 14.28 -3.51 -11.53
C ALA A 449 14.41 -4.67 -10.53
N VAL A 450 14.00 -5.87 -10.93
CA VAL A 450 14.08 -7.06 -10.06
C VAL A 450 15.53 -7.46 -9.76
N ALA A 451 15.78 -7.85 -8.51
CA ALA A 451 16.99 -8.55 -8.09
C ALA A 451 16.71 -9.40 -6.83
N PRO A 452 17.55 -10.42 -6.54
CA PRO A 452 17.40 -11.23 -5.34
C PRO A 452 17.32 -10.38 -4.07
N GLY A 453 16.35 -10.68 -3.20
CA GLY A 453 16.19 -10.00 -1.91
C GLY A 453 15.55 -8.63 -1.96
N ARG A 454 15.26 -8.06 -3.13
CA ARG A 454 14.57 -6.78 -3.30
C ARG A 454 13.07 -6.87 -3.02
N ARG A 455 12.51 -5.76 -2.57
CA ARG A 455 11.07 -5.51 -2.51
C ARG A 455 10.62 -4.75 -3.77
N PRO A 456 9.55 -5.17 -4.44
CA PRO A 456 9.01 -4.39 -5.55
C PRO A 456 8.41 -3.08 -5.06
N ARG A 457 8.48 -2.04 -5.89
CA ARG A 457 7.75 -0.79 -5.66
C ARG A 457 6.27 -1.11 -5.44
N SER A 458 5.60 -0.30 -4.61
CA SER A 458 4.18 -0.44 -4.33
C SER A 458 3.46 0.90 -4.43
N SER A 459 2.28 0.89 -5.02
CA SER A 459 1.36 2.04 -4.99
C SER A 459 0.61 2.20 -3.67
N MET A 460 0.62 1.20 -2.78
CA MET A 460 0.03 1.31 -1.44
C MET A 460 0.62 2.50 -0.69
N SER A 461 -0.24 3.38 -0.20
CA SER A 461 0.14 4.62 0.49
C SER A 461 -0.81 4.91 1.66
N PRO A 462 -0.87 4.03 2.69
CA PRO A 462 -1.63 4.33 3.89
C PRO A 462 -1.16 5.66 4.49
N SER A 463 -2.09 6.49 4.95
CA SER A 463 -1.78 7.86 5.38
C SER A 463 -2.49 8.24 6.67
N ILE A 464 -1.81 9.04 7.48
CA ILE A 464 -2.30 9.65 8.73
C ILE A 464 -2.03 11.15 8.64
N ILE A 465 -3.06 11.95 8.88
CA ILE A 465 -3.00 13.41 8.73
C ILE A 465 -3.20 14.05 10.10
N PHE A 466 -2.39 15.07 10.37
CA PHE A 466 -2.44 15.87 11.57
C PHE A 466 -2.81 17.32 11.26
N ASP A 467 -3.51 17.95 12.17
CA ASP A 467 -3.85 19.37 12.08
C ASP A 467 -2.62 20.27 12.42
N SER A 468 -2.82 21.58 12.39
CA SER A 468 -1.78 22.58 12.67
C SER A 468 -1.27 22.56 14.12
N LYS A 469 -1.93 21.85 15.02
CA LYS A 469 -1.50 21.67 16.43
C LYS A 469 -0.76 20.35 16.64
N GLY A 470 -0.79 19.45 15.64
CA GLY A 470 -0.28 18.12 15.74
C GLY A 470 -1.29 17.09 16.25
N ASP A 471 -2.57 17.46 16.34
CA ASP A 471 -3.63 16.55 16.73
C ASP A 471 -4.03 15.64 15.53
N LEU A 472 -4.37 14.39 15.82
CA LEU A 472 -4.86 13.45 14.79
C LEU A 472 -6.13 13.99 14.16
N LEU A 473 -6.09 14.20 12.84
CA LEU A 473 -7.20 14.76 12.06
C LEU A 473 -7.88 13.72 11.17
N MET A 474 -7.11 12.87 10.50
CA MET A 474 -7.67 11.92 9.53
C MET A 474 -6.74 10.72 9.34
N ILE A 475 -7.31 9.55 9.13
CA ILE A 475 -6.61 8.38 8.61
C ILE A 475 -7.30 7.90 7.34
N THR A 476 -6.54 7.47 6.34
CA THR A 476 -7.05 7.12 5.01
C THR A 476 -6.13 6.18 4.26
N GLY A 477 -6.69 5.46 3.32
CA GLY A 477 -6.00 4.65 2.34
C GLY A 477 -6.98 3.94 1.41
N SER A 478 -6.46 3.25 0.42
CA SER A 478 -7.25 2.57 -0.60
C SER A 478 -6.49 1.40 -1.21
N PRO A 479 -7.15 0.35 -1.67
CA PRO A 479 -6.67 -0.51 -2.74
C PRO A 479 -6.80 0.18 -4.11
N GLY A 480 -6.24 -0.44 -5.17
CA GLY A 480 -6.48 0.02 -6.54
C GLY A 480 -5.28 0.01 -7.48
N GLY A 481 -4.21 -0.75 -7.17
CA GLY A 481 -2.98 -0.78 -7.99
C GLY A 481 -2.43 0.62 -8.20
N ASN A 482 -1.97 0.95 -9.38
CA ASN A 482 -1.41 2.26 -9.73
C ASN A 482 -2.34 3.47 -9.43
N SER A 483 -3.64 3.24 -9.20
CA SER A 483 -4.60 4.32 -8.90
C SER A 483 -4.65 4.71 -7.42
N ILE A 484 -3.98 3.95 -6.53
CA ILE A 484 -4.05 4.17 -5.07
C ILE A 484 -3.66 5.59 -4.67
N PRO A 485 -2.52 6.17 -5.12
CA PRO A 485 -2.16 7.54 -4.75
C PRO A 485 -3.21 8.57 -5.16
N ALA A 486 -3.86 8.39 -6.32
CA ALA A 486 -4.94 9.26 -6.79
C ALA A 486 -6.20 9.14 -5.93
N TYR A 487 -6.61 7.91 -5.56
CA TYR A 487 -7.78 7.69 -4.70
C TYR A 487 -7.58 8.29 -3.32
N VAL A 488 -6.42 8.04 -2.70
CA VAL A 488 -6.09 8.57 -1.37
C VAL A 488 -6.01 10.11 -1.41
N ALA A 489 -5.30 10.68 -2.40
CA ALA A 489 -5.21 12.13 -2.57
C ALA A 489 -6.60 12.77 -2.75
N LYS A 490 -7.52 12.13 -3.49
CA LYS A 490 -8.90 12.61 -3.65
C LYS A 490 -9.60 12.76 -2.30
N THR A 491 -9.46 11.79 -1.40
CA THR A 491 -10.09 11.91 -0.07
C THR A 491 -9.45 13.00 0.78
N ILE A 492 -8.14 13.14 0.72
CA ILE A 492 -7.40 14.21 1.43
C ILE A 492 -7.88 15.59 0.95
N VAL A 493 -7.82 15.87 -0.35
CA VAL A 493 -8.26 17.18 -0.87
C VAL A 493 -9.78 17.37 -0.75
N GLY A 494 -10.56 16.28 -0.87
CA GLY A 494 -12.02 16.29 -0.70
C GLY A 494 -12.43 16.77 0.68
N VAL A 495 -11.85 16.20 1.72
CA VAL A 495 -12.15 16.61 3.10
C VAL A 495 -11.50 17.96 3.43
N LEU A 496 -10.21 18.14 3.13
CA LEU A 496 -9.44 19.27 3.66
C LEU A 496 -9.54 20.56 2.83
N ASP A 497 -9.98 20.47 1.56
CA ASP A 497 -10.11 21.65 0.68
C ASP A 497 -11.48 21.78 0.02
N TRP A 498 -12.14 20.68 -0.36
CA TRP A 498 -13.44 20.76 -1.04
C TRP A 498 -14.61 20.81 -0.08
N GLY A 499 -14.37 20.69 1.24
CA GLY A 499 -15.37 20.81 2.30
C GLY A 499 -16.34 19.63 2.37
N MET A 500 -15.90 18.45 1.96
CA MET A 500 -16.68 17.21 1.97
C MET A 500 -16.59 16.53 3.34
N SER A 501 -17.66 15.88 3.77
CA SER A 501 -17.61 14.88 4.85
C SER A 501 -16.79 13.66 4.43
N ALA A 502 -16.48 12.78 5.40
CA ALA A 502 -15.78 11.53 5.12
C ALA A 502 -16.48 10.74 3.99
N GLN A 503 -17.77 10.50 4.11
CA GLN A 503 -18.53 9.70 3.13
C GLN A 503 -18.66 10.41 1.77
N GLU A 504 -18.88 11.74 1.73
CA GLU A 504 -18.94 12.48 0.46
C GLU A 504 -17.61 12.40 -0.30
N SER A 505 -16.48 12.47 0.39
CA SER A 505 -15.16 12.37 -0.23
C SER A 505 -14.87 10.97 -0.81
N VAL A 506 -15.37 9.92 -0.15
CA VAL A 506 -15.29 8.53 -0.63
C VAL A 506 -16.20 8.32 -1.84
N ASP A 507 -17.44 8.78 -1.75
CA ASP A 507 -18.47 8.62 -2.80
C ASP A 507 -18.20 9.48 -4.04
N HIS A 508 -17.41 10.58 -3.91
CA HIS A 508 -17.04 11.44 -5.04
C HIS A 508 -16.42 10.65 -6.20
N PRO A 509 -16.69 10.99 -7.47
CA PRO A 509 -16.10 10.33 -8.63
C PRO A 509 -14.59 10.20 -8.51
N ASN A 510 -14.06 9.03 -8.86
CA ASN A 510 -12.63 8.85 -8.95
C ASN A 510 -12.07 9.51 -10.21
N ILE A 511 -10.93 10.21 -10.06
CA ILE A 511 -10.24 10.95 -11.10
C ILE A 511 -8.78 10.53 -11.03
N ILE A 512 -8.30 9.79 -12.03
CA ILE A 512 -6.95 9.24 -12.05
C ILE A 512 -6.21 9.79 -13.26
N ALA A 513 -5.12 10.50 -13.02
CA ALA A 513 -4.32 11.13 -14.06
C ALA A 513 -2.87 10.63 -13.99
N ARG A 514 -2.49 9.74 -14.92
CA ARG A 514 -1.13 9.21 -15.09
C ARG A 514 -0.79 9.19 -16.57
N GLY A 515 0.43 9.60 -16.93
CA GLY A 515 0.85 9.69 -18.32
C GLY A 515 0.01 10.70 -19.12
N GLU A 516 -0.43 10.32 -20.31
CA GLU A 516 -1.19 11.18 -21.23
C GLU A 516 -2.69 11.22 -20.98
N SER A 517 -3.23 10.27 -20.20
CA SER A 517 -4.68 10.10 -20.05
C SER A 517 -5.18 10.44 -18.65
N VAL A 518 -6.43 10.86 -18.60
CA VAL A 518 -7.18 11.10 -17.36
C VAL A 518 -8.41 10.20 -17.36
N ARG A 519 -8.47 9.24 -16.43
CA ARG A 519 -9.67 8.42 -16.24
C ARG A 519 -10.62 9.14 -15.28
N VAL A 520 -11.89 9.21 -15.66
CA VAL A 520 -12.94 9.81 -14.84
C VAL A 520 -14.09 8.82 -14.69
N GLU A 521 -14.51 8.58 -13.48
CA GLU A 521 -15.67 7.76 -13.16
C GLU A 521 -16.96 8.56 -13.41
N VAL A 522 -17.73 8.17 -14.44
CA VAL A 522 -18.87 8.96 -14.93
C VAL A 522 -20.25 8.45 -14.49
N ASN A 523 -20.32 7.24 -13.90
CA ASN A 523 -21.56 6.69 -13.36
C ASN A 523 -21.93 7.21 -11.95
N VAL A 524 -21.11 8.11 -11.40
CA VAL A 524 -21.30 8.78 -10.12
C VAL A 524 -21.31 10.30 -10.35
N GLU A 525 -22.29 11.00 -9.79
CA GLU A 525 -22.36 12.46 -9.89
C GLU A 525 -21.26 13.14 -9.03
N PRO A 526 -20.59 14.20 -9.50
CA PRO A 526 -20.76 14.91 -10.79
C PRO A 526 -19.79 14.44 -11.91
N GLY A 527 -19.45 13.17 -12.00
CA GLY A 527 -18.39 12.63 -12.87
C GLY A 527 -18.50 13.01 -14.34
N GLN A 528 -19.72 12.97 -14.93
CA GLN A 528 -19.89 13.37 -16.33
C GLN A 528 -19.55 14.85 -16.57
N ALA A 529 -19.97 15.73 -15.66
CA ALA A 529 -19.65 17.15 -15.76
C ALA A 529 -18.14 17.43 -15.63
N ILE A 530 -17.45 16.67 -14.76
CA ILE A 530 -15.99 16.71 -14.62
C ILE A 530 -15.32 16.26 -15.93
N ALA A 531 -15.75 15.13 -16.50
CA ALA A 531 -15.21 14.61 -17.76
C ALA A 531 -15.38 15.62 -18.91
N ASP A 532 -16.55 16.25 -19.03
CA ASP A 532 -16.85 17.23 -20.07
C ASP A 532 -15.99 18.51 -19.91
N ASP A 533 -15.80 19.02 -18.68
CA ASP A 533 -14.93 20.16 -18.43
C ASP A 533 -13.47 19.87 -18.76
N LEU A 534 -12.95 18.73 -18.32
CA LEU A 534 -11.57 18.31 -18.62
C LEU A 534 -11.34 18.14 -20.14
N LYS A 535 -12.30 17.55 -20.87
CA LYS A 535 -12.24 17.50 -22.34
C LYS A 535 -12.23 18.88 -22.99
N ALA A 536 -13.06 19.80 -22.49
CA ALA A 536 -13.09 21.18 -22.98
C ALA A 536 -11.78 21.92 -22.73
N ARG A 537 -11.01 21.54 -21.72
CA ARG A 537 -9.65 22.04 -21.41
C ARG A 537 -8.57 21.34 -22.25
N GLY A 538 -8.90 20.31 -23.02
CA GLY A 538 -7.98 19.61 -23.94
C GLY A 538 -7.34 18.34 -23.35
N TYR A 539 -7.77 17.87 -22.17
CA TYR A 539 -7.28 16.61 -21.60
C TYR A 539 -7.78 15.39 -22.39
N ASN A 540 -6.94 14.35 -22.48
CA ASN A 540 -7.31 13.06 -23.05
C ASN A 540 -8.11 12.25 -21.99
N VAL A 541 -9.42 12.47 -21.95
CA VAL A 541 -10.29 11.88 -20.93
C VAL A 541 -10.82 10.52 -21.36
N GLN A 542 -10.60 9.52 -20.51
CA GLN A 542 -11.19 8.18 -20.61
C GLN A 542 -12.33 8.07 -19.58
N GLU A 543 -13.56 8.01 -20.07
CA GLU A 543 -14.74 7.78 -19.23
C GLU A 543 -14.81 6.33 -18.77
N ARG A 544 -15.11 6.11 -17.47
CA ARG A 544 -15.25 4.79 -16.87
C ARG A 544 -16.58 4.66 -16.13
N ASN A 545 -17.24 3.51 -16.29
CA ASN A 545 -18.43 3.16 -15.54
C ASN A 545 -18.04 2.32 -14.32
N GLY A 546 -17.50 2.98 -13.29
CA GLY A 546 -16.98 2.37 -12.08
C GLY A 546 -15.45 2.31 -12.06
N GLU A 547 -14.91 2.32 -10.86
CA GLU A 547 -13.50 2.17 -10.52
C GLU A 547 -13.36 1.11 -9.41
N ASN A 548 -12.16 0.61 -9.19
CA ASN A 548 -11.88 -0.45 -8.21
C ASN A 548 -11.27 0.09 -6.92
N SER A 549 -11.71 1.26 -6.48
CA SER A 549 -11.34 1.79 -5.17
C SER A 549 -11.96 0.98 -4.02
N GLY A 550 -11.46 1.17 -2.84
CA GLY A 550 -11.97 0.58 -1.60
C GLY A 550 -11.52 1.47 -0.45
N LEU A 551 -11.85 2.75 -0.56
CA LEU A 551 -11.50 3.78 0.39
C LEU A 551 -12.16 3.52 1.74
N HIS A 552 -11.34 3.52 2.80
CA HIS A 552 -11.81 3.44 4.17
C HIS A 552 -11.13 4.54 4.95
N ILE A 553 -11.90 5.52 5.40
CA ILE A 553 -11.35 6.72 6.04
C ILE A 553 -12.04 7.00 7.36
N ILE A 554 -11.33 7.63 8.26
CA ILE A 554 -11.85 8.16 9.52
C ILE A 554 -11.36 9.59 9.66
N VAL A 555 -12.29 10.52 9.89
CA VAL A 555 -12.02 11.92 10.19
C VAL A 555 -12.36 12.17 11.64
N VAL A 556 -11.43 12.77 12.38
CA VAL A 556 -11.64 13.19 13.77
C VAL A 556 -12.24 14.59 13.76
N THR A 557 -13.44 14.72 14.28
CA THR A 557 -14.17 16.00 14.35
C THR A 557 -14.37 16.46 15.79
N GLU A 558 -14.85 17.67 15.99
CA GLU A 558 -15.23 18.15 17.33
C GLU A 558 -16.39 17.32 17.92
N GLU A 559 -17.29 16.81 17.06
CA GLU A 559 -18.47 16.03 17.47
C GLU A 559 -18.18 14.54 17.69
N GLY A 560 -17.01 14.03 17.26
CA GLY A 560 -16.65 12.63 17.39
C GLY A 560 -15.85 12.09 16.21
N LEU A 561 -16.10 10.84 15.87
CA LEU A 561 -15.40 10.11 14.79
C LEU A 561 -16.35 9.95 13.58
N ASP A 562 -16.01 10.56 12.44
CA ASP A 562 -16.73 10.44 11.17
C ASP A 562 -16.01 9.41 10.28
N GLY A 563 -16.57 8.20 10.18
CA GLY A 563 -16.01 7.11 9.39
C GLY A 563 -16.74 6.90 8.08
N ALA A 564 -16.01 6.53 7.02
CA ALA A 564 -16.59 6.19 5.74
C ALA A 564 -16.01 4.90 5.16
N ALA A 565 -16.85 4.21 4.39
CA ALA A 565 -16.50 3.00 3.65
C ALA A 565 -16.97 3.10 2.20
N ASP A 566 -16.16 2.61 1.28
CA ASP A 566 -16.41 2.67 -0.15
C ASP A 566 -17.53 1.71 -0.57
N LYS A 567 -18.59 2.26 -1.14
CA LYS A 567 -19.74 1.50 -1.68
C LYS A 567 -19.42 0.70 -2.95
N ARG A 568 -18.24 0.92 -3.56
CA ARG A 568 -17.73 0.11 -4.67
C ARG A 568 -17.28 -1.27 -4.20
N ARG A 569 -17.17 -1.44 -2.87
CA ARG A 569 -16.95 -2.71 -2.15
C ARG A 569 -18.09 -2.96 -1.15
N GLU A 570 -17.90 -3.93 -0.26
CA GLU A 570 -18.87 -4.31 0.78
C GLU A 570 -18.50 -3.71 2.15
N GLY A 571 -17.76 -2.61 2.13
CA GLY A 571 -17.23 -1.96 3.31
C GLY A 571 -18.30 -1.38 4.22
N ILE A 572 -18.03 -1.43 5.52
CA ILE A 572 -18.86 -0.82 6.56
C ILE A 572 -18.01 -0.06 7.59
N VAL A 573 -18.69 0.70 8.41
CA VAL A 573 -18.15 1.39 9.58
C VAL A 573 -18.87 0.87 10.83
N ARG A 574 -18.11 0.67 11.92
CA ARG A 574 -18.64 0.41 13.27
C ARG A 574 -17.92 1.30 14.27
N THR A 575 -18.68 1.76 15.26
CA THR A 575 -18.17 2.62 16.35
C THR A 575 -18.44 1.98 17.72
N ILE A 576 -17.56 2.26 18.66
CA ILE A 576 -17.77 2.05 20.08
C ILE A 576 -17.86 3.46 20.70
N PRO A 577 -18.98 3.83 21.33
CA PRO A 577 -19.12 5.15 21.94
C PRO A 577 -18.10 5.36 23.06
N PRO A 578 -17.76 6.62 23.39
CA PRO A 578 -16.95 6.91 24.58
C PRO A 578 -17.65 6.43 25.86
N ASN A 579 -16.86 6.03 26.86
CA ASN A 579 -17.33 5.56 28.17
C ASN A 579 -17.93 6.68 29.02
#